data_7db4bfec9263afc183268975b9fdea30
#
_entry.id   7db4bfec9263afc183268975b9fdea30
#
_cell.length_a   1.000
_cell.length_b   1.000
_cell.length_c   1.000
_cell.angle_alpha   90.00
_cell.angle_beta   90.00
_cell.angle_gamma   90.00
#
_symmetry.space_group_name_H-M   'P 1'
#
loop_
_entity.id
_entity.type
_entity.pdbx_description
1 polymer ?
#
loop_
_entity_poly.entity_id
_entity_poly.type
_entity_poly.pdbx_seq_one_letter_code
_entity_poly.pdbx_strand_id
1 'polypeptide(L)'
;MIRVTDIRRGFLDTTNAMKVTQEVYELFSKKHKPQIGDILFSRVGSYGNSTFVDKRVAFCLGQNTVCISPNREKIEPPFLYSALKSDDLFHRIRSFVSGASQGTISLKSIRKLQVPFPPLPIQQRIAGILSAYDELIENSQRRIKILEAMARGLYREWFVHFRFPGHENHPRVASALGEIPQGWEVKKLGDIAEEMRRNVPKGKLEEPSPYIGLEHIPRRALALDAWETTTELGSNKLEFRKGEVLFGKIRPYFHKVSVAPFDGLCSADTIVIRARQPEHYACVVACVSSDDFVAEASATANGAKMPRANWDVLKKFSVVIPTGEVADKFSTLIADVIAQQQALIFQIQNLRRTRDLLLPRLLSGQINVEAIADA
;
A
#
# COMPACT_ATOMS: atom_id res chain seq x y z
N MET A 1 5.26 -21.77 7.73
CA MET A 1 4.96 -21.47 9.16
C MET A 1 4.65 -20.00 9.31
N ILE A 2 3.54 -19.67 9.95
CA ILE A 2 3.08 -18.28 10.20
C ILE A 2 3.59 -17.81 11.56
N ARG A 3 4.27 -16.66 11.58
CA ARG A 3 4.84 -16.03 12.77
C ARG A 3 4.03 -14.76 13.12
N VAL A 4 4.23 -14.20 14.30
CA VAL A 4 3.58 -12.92 14.72
C VAL A 4 3.84 -11.78 13.74
N THR A 5 5.01 -11.74 13.09
CA THR A 5 5.37 -10.73 12.09
C THR A 5 4.58 -10.86 10.79
N ASP A 6 4.04 -12.02 10.51
CA ASP A 6 3.28 -12.33 9.30
C ASP A 6 1.77 -12.00 9.49
N ILE A 7 1.33 -11.81 10.75
CA ILE A 7 -0.04 -11.39 11.11
C ILE A 7 -0.09 -9.87 11.16
N ARG A 8 -0.66 -9.26 10.15
CA ARG A 8 -0.91 -7.81 10.09
C ARG A 8 -2.35 -7.51 10.52
N ARG A 9 -2.62 -6.25 10.87
CA ARG A 9 -4.00 -5.85 11.21
C ARG A 9 -4.85 -5.89 9.93
N GLY A 10 -5.59 -6.97 9.77
CA GLY A 10 -6.53 -7.12 8.67
C GLY A 10 -6.12 -8.08 7.56
N PHE A 11 -4.86 -8.53 7.49
CA PHE A 11 -4.44 -9.49 6.46
C PHE A 11 -3.25 -10.36 6.91
N LEU A 12 -3.12 -11.51 6.27
CA LEU A 12 -2.00 -12.43 6.45
C LEU A 12 -0.94 -12.16 5.37
N ASP A 13 0.23 -11.68 5.80
CA ASP A 13 1.36 -11.46 4.91
C ASP A 13 2.17 -12.77 4.76
N THR A 14 1.92 -13.49 3.69
CA THR A 14 2.63 -14.75 3.40
C THR A 14 3.87 -14.56 2.52
N THR A 15 4.17 -13.35 2.07
CA THR A 15 5.26 -13.06 1.12
C THR A 15 6.61 -13.52 1.63
N ASN A 16 6.88 -13.31 2.93
CA ASN A 16 8.11 -13.70 3.60
C ASN A 16 7.86 -14.74 4.69
N ALA A 17 6.77 -15.52 4.59
CA ALA A 17 6.46 -16.57 5.54
C ALA A 17 7.58 -17.62 5.55
N MET A 18 7.95 -18.10 6.74
CA MET A 18 8.98 -19.10 6.92
C MET A 18 8.57 -20.41 6.23
N LYS A 19 9.37 -20.85 5.27
CA LYS A 19 9.23 -22.18 4.67
C LYS A 19 9.76 -23.22 5.64
N VAL A 20 9.05 -24.34 5.79
CA VAL A 20 9.38 -25.43 6.69
C VAL A 20 9.26 -26.77 5.95
N THR A 21 9.94 -27.82 6.45
CA THR A 21 9.79 -29.17 5.92
C THR A 21 8.42 -29.75 6.27
N GLN A 22 8.03 -30.81 5.58
CA GLN A 22 6.77 -31.50 5.84
C GLN A 22 6.71 -32.06 7.27
N GLU A 23 7.81 -32.59 7.80
CA GLU A 23 7.92 -33.11 9.17
C GLU A 23 7.64 -31.99 10.21
N VAL A 24 8.25 -30.81 10.02
CA VAL A 24 8.01 -29.63 10.89
C VAL A 24 6.56 -29.17 10.77
N TYR A 25 6.00 -29.13 9.57
CA TYR A 25 4.58 -28.80 9.37
C TYR A 25 3.67 -29.77 10.14
N GLU A 26 3.90 -31.06 10.04
CA GLU A 26 3.11 -32.08 10.73
C GLU A 26 3.23 -31.98 12.25
N LEU A 27 4.47 -31.81 12.77
CA LEU A 27 4.73 -31.61 14.18
C LEU A 27 3.96 -30.43 14.77
N PHE A 28 4.02 -29.25 14.11
CA PHE A 28 3.35 -28.04 14.59
C PHE A 28 1.83 -28.05 14.34
N SER A 29 1.37 -28.83 13.38
CA SER A 29 -0.05 -29.02 13.06
C SER A 29 -0.72 -30.13 13.85
N LYS A 30 0.03 -30.92 14.66
CA LYS A 30 -0.49 -32.09 15.38
C LYS A 30 -1.66 -31.76 16.32
N LYS A 31 -1.62 -30.60 16.98
CA LYS A 31 -2.68 -30.19 17.91
C LYS A 31 -3.83 -29.49 17.22
N HIS A 32 -3.57 -28.72 16.19
CA HIS A 32 -4.58 -27.97 15.45
C HIS A 32 -4.06 -27.58 14.06
N LYS A 33 -4.91 -27.78 13.07
CA LYS A 33 -4.70 -27.28 11.69
C LYS A 33 -5.71 -26.16 11.45
N PRO A 34 -5.25 -24.93 11.20
CA PRO A 34 -6.16 -23.82 10.93
C PRO A 34 -7.10 -24.14 9.77
N GLN A 35 -8.37 -23.81 9.94
CA GLN A 35 -9.45 -24.04 8.98
C GLN A 35 -10.00 -22.70 8.48
N ILE A 36 -10.70 -22.73 7.34
CA ILE A 36 -11.46 -21.56 6.89
C ILE A 36 -12.46 -21.16 7.98
N GLY A 37 -12.47 -19.86 8.32
CA GLY A 37 -13.28 -19.31 9.40
C GLY A 37 -12.55 -19.19 10.73
N ASP A 38 -11.35 -19.74 10.86
CA ASP A 38 -10.50 -19.49 12.02
C ASP A 38 -9.90 -18.08 11.97
N ILE A 39 -9.56 -17.55 13.14
CA ILE A 39 -8.90 -16.26 13.29
C ILE A 39 -7.52 -16.47 13.88
N LEU A 40 -6.49 -16.00 13.17
CA LEU A 40 -5.13 -15.99 13.68
C LEU A 40 -4.89 -14.72 14.48
N PHE A 41 -4.26 -14.85 15.63
CA PHE A 41 -4.08 -13.76 16.58
C PHE A 41 -2.64 -13.71 17.09
N SER A 42 -2.05 -12.51 17.12
CA SER A 42 -0.68 -12.26 17.61
C SER A 42 -0.68 -11.97 19.11
N ARG A 43 0.23 -12.62 19.86
CA ARG A 43 0.34 -12.50 21.32
C ARG A 43 1.45 -11.58 21.79
N VAL A 44 2.50 -11.40 21.01
CA VAL A 44 3.74 -10.72 21.44
C VAL A 44 4.14 -9.64 20.45
N GLY A 45 4.62 -8.50 20.92
CA GLY A 45 5.04 -7.36 20.12
C GLY A 45 3.86 -6.67 19.44
N SER A 46 3.41 -7.17 18.31
CA SER A 46 2.19 -6.73 17.63
C SER A 46 0.92 -7.41 18.18
N TYR A 47 0.83 -7.52 19.52
CA TYR A 47 -0.30 -8.15 20.20
C TYR A 47 -1.65 -7.55 19.76
N GLY A 48 -2.67 -8.40 19.66
CA GLY A 48 -4.01 -7.98 19.21
C GLY A 48 -4.17 -7.90 17.70
N ASN A 49 -3.08 -7.93 16.92
CA ASN A 49 -3.21 -8.10 15.49
C ASN A 49 -3.88 -9.43 15.19
N SER A 50 -4.89 -9.38 14.33
CA SER A 50 -5.65 -10.55 13.91
C SER A 50 -5.86 -10.57 12.41
N THR A 51 -5.97 -11.77 11.86
CA THR A 51 -6.32 -12.00 10.46
C THR A 51 -7.25 -13.18 10.33
N PHE A 52 -8.12 -13.14 9.34
CA PHE A 52 -9.11 -14.17 9.06
C PHE A 52 -8.55 -15.20 8.08
N VAL A 53 -8.83 -16.48 8.32
CA VAL A 53 -8.47 -17.56 7.39
C VAL A 53 -9.61 -17.74 6.39
N ASP A 54 -9.47 -17.11 5.23
CA ASP A 54 -10.47 -17.09 4.14
C ASP A 54 -10.22 -18.15 3.07
N LYS A 55 -9.01 -18.70 3.00
CA LYS A 55 -8.57 -19.64 1.96
C LYS A 55 -7.96 -20.91 2.57
N ARG A 56 -8.10 -22.02 1.87
CA ARG A 56 -7.39 -23.26 2.20
C ARG A 56 -5.92 -23.14 1.81
N VAL A 57 -5.09 -22.76 2.75
CA VAL A 57 -3.62 -22.74 2.60
C VAL A 57 -3.05 -23.66 3.66
N ALA A 58 -2.17 -24.56 3.25
CA ALA A 58 -1.47 -25.43 4.20
C ALA A 58 -0.39 -24.63 4.92
N PHE A 59 -0.61 -24.28 6.18
CA PHE A 59 0.38 -23.65 7.05
C PHE A 59 0.25 -24.13 8.49
N CYS A 60 1.33 -24.07 9.24
CA CYS A 60 1.34 -24.26 10.68
C CYS A 60 1.65 -22.95 11.39
N LEU A 61 1.33 -22.87 12.67
CA LEU A 61 1.54 -21.69 13.49
C LEU A 61 2.87 -21.77 14.22
N GLY A 62 3.63 -20.69 14.17
CA GLY A 62 4.84 -20.50 14.96
C GLY A 62 4.55 -20.08 16.40
N GLN A 63 5.62 -19.83 17.16
CA GLN A 63 5.52 -19.37 18.53
C GLN A 63 4.78 -18.02 18.61
N ASN A 64 4.08 -17.82 19.74
CA ASN A 64 3.36 -16.58 20.05
C ASN A 64 2.21 -16.20 19.08
N THR A 65 1.80 -17.14 18.24
CA THR A 65 0.58 -17.07 17.45
C THR A 65 -0.51 -17.94 18.06
N VAL A 66 -1.76 -17.53 17.93
CA VAL A 66 -2.94 -18.25 18.42
C VAL A 66 -3.92 -18.43 17.28
N CYS A 67 -4.54 -19.60 17.23
CA CYS A 67 -5.72 -19.84 16.41
C CYS A 67 -6.95 -19.77 17.30
N ILE A 68 -7.89 -18.93 16.95
CA ILE A 68 -9.23 -18.83 17.56
C ILE A 68 -10.18 -19.51 16.59
N SER A 69 -10.75 -20.64 17.00
CA SER A 69 -11.75 -21.39 16.21
C SER A 69 -13.13 -21.13 16.81
N PRO A 70 -13.97 -20.30 16.16
CA PRO A 70 -15.29 -19.95 16.67
C PRO A 70 -16.22 -21.17 16.68
N ASN A 71 -17.05 -21.30 17.73
CA ASN A 71 -18.19 -22.22 17.68
C ASN A 71 -19.28 -21.59 16.78
N ARG A 72 -19.40 -22.11 15.56
CA ARG A 72 -20.30 -21.58 14.51
C ARG A 72 -21.80 -21.69 14.82
N GLU A 73 -22.19 -22.50 15.79
CA GLU A 73 -23.57 -22.56 16.29
C GLU A 73 -23.93 -21.33 17.12
N LYS A 74 -22.94 -20.61 17.66
CA LYS A 74 -23.12 -19.48 18.56
C LYS A 74 -22.61 -18.17 18.01
N ILE A 75 -21.56 -18.21 17.18
CA ILE A 75 -20.91 -17.01 16.72
C ILE A 75 -20.50 -17.12 15.25
N GLU A 76 -20.86 -16.11 14.48
CA GLU A 76 -20.49 -15.96 13.07
C GLU A 76 -18.99 -15.56 12.99
N PRO A 77 -18.12 -16.34 12.32
CA PRO A 77 -16.68 -16.08 12.32
C PRO A 77 -16.28 -14.69 11.79
N PRO A 78 -16.81 -14.15 10.66
CA PRO A 78 -16.52 -12.80 10.21
C PRO A 78 -16.99 -11.71 11.19
N PHE A 79 -18.08 -11.95 11.92
CA PHE A 79 -18.55 -11.04 12.98
C PHE A 79 -17.52 -10.98 14.12
N LEU A 80 -17.09 -12.14 14.63
CA LEU A 80 -16.06 -12.20 15.68
C LEU A 80 -14.77 -11.52 15.24
N TYR A 81 -14.34 -11.75 14.01
CA TYR A 81 -13.17 -11.09 13.44
C TYR A 81 -13.31 -9.57 13.41
N SER A 82 -14.46 -9.07 12.98
CA SER A 82 -14.75 -7.64 12.98
C SER A 82 -14.77 -7.05 14.40
N ALA A 83 -15.37 -7.77 15.35
CA ALA A 83 -15.39 -7.38 16.76
C ALA A 83 -13.96 -7.27 17.33
N LEU A 84 -13.08 -8.24 17.04
CA LEU A 84 -11.68 -8.23 17.50
C LEU A 84 -10.88 -7.04 16.92
N LYS A 85 -11.30 -6.45 15.81
CA LYS A 85 -10.69 -5.25 15.21
C LYS A 85 -11.22 -3.94 15.79
N SER A 86 -12.33 -3.96 16.53
CA SER A 86 -12.92 -2.75 17.12
C SER A 86 -12.00 -2.11 18.16
N ASP A 87 -12.03 -0.79 18.24
CA ASP A 87 -11.21 -0.06 19.20
C ASP A 87 -11.55 -0.40 20.66
N ASP A 88 -12.84 -0.61 20.96
CA ASP A 88 -13.27 -1.03 22.29
C ASP A 88 -12.61 -2.36 22.71
N LEU A 89 -12.67 -3.38 21.84
CA LEU A 89 -12.07 -4.66 22.16
C LEU A 89 -10.55 -4.59 22.16
N PHE A 90 -9.96 -3.77 21.29
CA PHE A 90 -8.52 -3.54 21.29
C PHE A 90 -8.04 -2.84 22.58
N HIS A 91 -8.81 -1.90 23.13
CA HIS A 91 -8.54 -1.31 24.45
C HIS A 91 -8.61 -2.34 25.56
N ARG A 92 -9.61 -3.24 25.54
CA ARG A 92 -9.69 -4.35 26.50
C ARG A 92 -8.51 -5.33 26.35
N ILE A 93 -8.08 -5.63 25.13
CA ILE A 93 -6.88 -6.44 24.90
C ILE A 93 -5.66 -5.76 25.55
N ARG A 94 -5.50 -4.45 25.36
CA ARG A 94 -4.40 -3.68 25.95
C ARG A 94 -4.36 -3.76 27.49
N SER A 95 -5.49 -3.76 28.17
CA SER A 95 -5.54 -3.85 29.62
C SER A 95 -5.03 -5.20 30.17
N PHE A 96 -4.99 -6.23 29.35
CA PHE A 96 -4.45 -7.55 29.71
C PHE A 96 -2.96 -7.74 29.32
N VAL A 97 -2.34 -6.73 28.70
CA VAL A 97 -0.95 -6.82 28.25
C VAL A 97 0.00 -6.58 29.43
N SER A 98 1.00 -7.41 29.54
CA SER A 98 2.11 -7.31 30.49
C SER A 98 3.45 -7.23 29.76
N GLY A 99 4.48 -6.67 30.42
CA GLY A 99 5.83 -6.56 29.89
C GLY A 99 6.18 -5.14 29.43
N ALA A 100 7.23 -4.57 30.04
CA ALA A 100 7.66 -3.18 29.78
C ALA A 100 8.40 -3.02 28.46
N SER A 101 9.15 -4.03 28.02
CA SER A 101 9.97 -3.98 26.79
C SER A 101 9.24 -4.54 25.58
N GLN A 102 8.49 -5.63 25.76
CA GLN A 102 7.73 -6.28 24.69
C GLN A 102 6.37 -6.73 25.22
N GLY A 103 5.33 -5.99 24.86
CA GLY A 103 3.96 -6.28 25.31
C GLY A 103 3.55 -7.71 24.94
N THR A 104 3.02 -8.44 25.91
CA THR A 104 2.58 -9.84 25.76
C THR A 104 1.21 -10.04 26.37
N ILE A 105 0.32 -10.75 25.65
CA ILE A 105 -0.96 -11.21 26.20
C ILE A 105 -0.94 -12.73 26.40
N SER A 106 -1.36 -13.18 27.59
CA SER A 106 -1.39 -14.59 27.95
C SER A 106 -2.58 -15.32 27.30
N LEU A 107 -2.47 -16.62 27.05
CA LEU A 107 -3.63 -17.43 26.62
C LEU A 107 -4.79 -17.38 27.60
N LYS A 108 -4.46 -17.32 28.91
CA LYS A 108 -5.48 -17.18 29.97
C LYS A 108 -6.24 -15.86 29.86
N SER A 109 -5.53 -14.76 29.53
CA SER A 109 -6.14 -13.46 29.31
C SER A 109 -7.00 -13.44 28.05
N ILE A 110 -6.52 -14.04 26.94
CA ILE A 110 -7.31 -14.14 25.69
C ILE A 110 -8.63 -14.90 25.95
N ARG A 111 -8.59 -15.97 26.71
CA ARG A 111 -9.81 -16.74 27.06
C ARG A 111 -10.78 -15.98 27.95
N LYS A 112 -10.33 -14.95 28.66
CA LYS A 112 -11.16 -14.08 29.53
C LYS A 112 -11.73 -12.87 28.78
N LEU A 113 -11.32 -12.64 27.53
CA LEU A 113 -11.89 -11.56 26.73
C LEU A 113 -13.39 -11.78 26.55
N GLN A 114 -14.16 -10.84 27.03
CA GLN A 114 -15.61 -10.83 26.85
C GLN A 114 -15.92 -10.10 25.54
N VAL A 115 -16.53 -10.80 24.62
CA VAL A 115 -17.03 -10.26 23.36
C VAL A 115 -18.55 -10.28 23.43
N PRO A 116 -19.22 -9.14 23.59
CA PRO A 116 -20.66 -9.10 23.50
C PRO A 116 -21.10 -9.42 22.07
N PHE A 117 -22.13 -10.24 21.93
CA PHE A 117 -22.66 -10.59 20.62
C PHE A 117 -24.19 -10.73 20.63
N PRO A 118 -24.89 -10.22 19.61
CA PRO A 118 -26.31 -10.39 19.43
C PRO A 118 -26.65 -11.81 18.98
N PRO A 119 -27.93 -12.15 18.81
CA PRO A 119 -28.36 -13.43 18.20
C PRO A 119 -27.68 -13.68 16.83
N LEU A 120 -27.48 -14.95 16.50
CA LEU A 120 -26.74 -15.36 15.30
C LEU A 120 -27.23 -14.71 13.97
N PRO A 121 -28.54 -14.56 13.71
CA PRO A 121 -29.01 -13.87 12.51
C PRO A 121 -28.55 -12.41 12.42
N ILE A 122 -28.50 -11.70 13.54
CA ILE A 122 -28.02 -10.32 13.61
C ILE A 122 -26.50 -10.27 13.34
N GLN A 123 -25.73 -11.22 13.92
CA GLN A 123 -24.30 -11.34 13.65
C GLN A 123 -24.02 -11.54 12.16
N GLN A 124 -24.79 -12.41 11.50
CA GLN A 124 -24.66 -12.70 10.06
C GLN A 124 -24.94 -11.46 9.22
N ARG A 125 -25.95 -10.67 9.56
CA ARG A 125 -26.25 -9.40 8.86
C ARG A 125 -25.14 -8.38 9.05
N ILE A 126 -24.66 -8.19 10.29
CA ILE A 126 -23.53 -7.29 10.57
C ILE A 126 -22.28 -7.73 9.79
N ALA A 127 -21.96 -9.02 9.84
CA ALA A 127 -20.84 -9.60 9.11
C ALA A 127 -20.97 -9.37 7.60
N GLY A 128 -22.16 -9.58 7.02
CA GLY A 128 -22.44 -9.34 5.61
C GLY A 128 -22.20 -7.88 5.20
N ILE A 129 -22.69 -6.93 5.99
CA ILE A 129 -22.47 -5.50 5.73
C ILE A 129 -20.97 -5.17 5.76
N LEU A 130 -20.26 -5.56 6.80
CA LEU A 130 -18.83 -5.23 6.97
C LEU A 130 -17.96 -5.94 5.92
N SER A 131 -18.27 -7.20 5.58
CA SER A 131 -17.56 -7.95 4.55
C SER A 131 -17.73 -7.32 3.17
N ALA A 132 -18.90 -6.78 2.84
CA ALA A 132 -19.13 -6.07 1.58
C ALA A 132 -18.20 -4.86 1.42
N TYR A 133 -17.96 -4.10 2.51
CA TYR A 133 -16.95 -3.03 2.49
C TYR A 133 -15.53 -3.56 2.27
N ASP A 134 -15.15 -4.63 2.98
CA ASP A 134 -13.83 -5.24 2.85
C ASP A 134 -13.61 -5.79 1.43
N GLU A 135 -14.61 -6.41 0.81
CA GLU A 135 -14.58 -6.90 -0.57
C GLU A 135 -14.43 -5.76 -1.59
N LEU A 136 -15.15 -4.65 -1.42
CA LEU A 136 -15.03 -3.47 -2.28
C LEU A 136 -13.64 -2.84 -2.17
N ILE A 137 -13.08 -2.77 -0.96
CA ILE A 137 -11.71 -2.30 -0.72
C ILE A 137 -10.71 -3.21 -1.42
N GLU A 138 -10.81 -4.53 -1.25
CA GLU A 138 -9.91 -5.50 -1.90
C GLU A 138 -10.01 -5.44 -3.42
N ASN A 139 -11.21 -5.35 -3.96
CA ASN A 139 -11.44 -5.21 -5.40
C ASN A 139 -10.77 -3.93 -5.94
N SER A 140 -10.97 -2.79 -5.25
CA SER A 140 -10.35 -1.52 -5.64
C SER A 140 -8.82 -1.59 -5.59
N GLN A 141 -8.24 -2.22 -4.56
CA GLN A 141 -6.79 -2.44 -4.46
C GLN A 141 -6.27 -3.36 -5.58
N ARG A 142 -7.02 -4.39 -5.95
CA ARG A 142 -6.66 -5.29 -7.08
C ARG A 142 -6.67 -4.53 -8.40
N ARG A 143 -7.68 -3.69 -8.62
CA ARG A 143 -7.75 -2.84 -9.82
C ARG A 143 -6.57 -1.88 -9.91
N ILE A 144 -6.15 -1.24 -8.80
CA ILE A 144 -4.96 -0.40 -8.76
C ILE A 144 -3.73 -1.19 -9.19
N LYS A 145 -3.51 -2.40 -8.66
CA LYS A 145 -2.36 -3.25 -9.04
C LYS A 145 -2.35 -3.61 -10.52
N ILE A 146 -3.52 -3.89 -11.10
CA ILE A 146 -3.66 -4.19 -12.54
C ILE A 146 -3.30 -2.94 -13.36
N LEU A 147 -3.84 -1.78 -13.03
CA LEU A 147 -3.54 -0.52 -13.70
C LEU A 147 -2.03 -0.18 -13.65
N GLU A 148 -1.38 -0.40 -12.52
CA GLU A 148 0.07 -0.23 -12.39
C GLU A 148 0.86 -1.22 -13.26
N ALA A 149 0.45 -2.48 -13.29
CA ALA A 149 1.09 -3.48 -14.13
C ALA A 149 0.94 -3.14 -15.63
N MET A 150 -0.24 -2.63 -16.02
CA MET A 150 -0.49 -2.16 -17.39
C MET A 150 0.40 -0.97 -17.74
N ALA A 151 0.49 0.05 -16.89
CA ALA A 151 1.34 1.22 -17.15
C ALA A 151 2.82 0.85 -17.26
N ARG A 152 3.33 0.00 -16.38
CA ARG A 152 4.72 -0.51 -16.46
C ARG A 152 4.95 -1.36 -17.69
N GLY A 153 3.99 -2.22 -18.04
CA GLY A 153 4.04 -3.03 -19.26
C GLY A 153 4.08 -2.15 -20.51
N LEU A 154 3.21 -1.15 -20.56
CA LEU A 154 3.15 -0.20 -21.68
C LEU A 154 4.47 0.57 -21.85
N TYR A 155 5.03 1.10 -20.77
CA TYR A 155 6.33 1.78 -20.80
C TYR A 155 7.43 0.85 -21.32
N ARG A 156 7.52 -0.38 -20.79
CA ARG A 156 8.52 -1.35 -21.21
C ARG A 156 8.38 -1.72 -22.69
N GLU A 157 7.15 -1.99 -23.16
CA GLU A 157 6.92 -2.33 -24.57
C GLU A 157 7.27 -1.17 -25.50
N TRP A 158 6.85 0.04 -25.17
CA TRP A 158 7.02 1.18 -26.08
C TRP A 158 8.41 1.81 -26.00
N PHE A 159 9.01 1.93 -24.81
CA PHE A 159 10.24 2.71 -24.59
C PHE A 159 11.50 1.86 -24.40
N VAL A 160 11.36 0.59 -24.03
CA VAL A 160 12.50 -0.31 -23.88
C VAL A 160 12.61 -1.25 -25.09
N HIS A 161 11.49 -1.81 -25.49
CA HIS A 161 11.46 -2.74 -26.64
C HIS A 161 11.11 -2.05 -27.97
N PHE A 162 10.66 -0.80 -27.92
CA PHE A 162 10.20 -0.01 -29.07
C PHE A 162 9.07 -0.67 -29.86
N ARG A 163 8.19 -1.38 -29.16
CA ARG A 163 7.00 -2.05 -29.71
C ARG A 163 5.74 -1.23 -29.47
N PHE A 164 5.69 -0.04 -30.03
CA PHE A 164 4.52 0.85 -30.02
C PHE A 164 3.61 0.58 -31.21
N PRO A 165 2.37 1.02 -31.26
CA PRO A 165 1.47 0.82 -32.40
C PRO A 165 2.05 1.37 -33.70
N GLY A 166 2.24 0.51 -34.72
CA GLY A 166 2.84 0.86 -36.02
C GLY A 166 4.37 0.74 -36.09
N HIS A 167 5.00 0.18 -35.03
CA HIS A 167 6.46 0.02 -34.98
C HIS A 167 7.04 -0.90 -36.04
N GLU A 168 6.25 -1.82 -36.62
CA GLU A 168 6.69 -2.84 -37.59
C GLU A 168 7.28 -2.20 -38.84
N ASN A 169 6.72 -1.07 -39.28
CA ASN A 169 7.15 -0.33 -40.46
C ASN A 169 7.90 0.96 -40.11
N HIS A 170 8.20 1.18 -38.81
CA HIS A 170 8.87 2.40 -38.37
C HIS A 170 10.39 2.24 -38.43
N PRO A 171 11.11 3.07 -39.20
CA PRO A 171 12.56 2.94 -39.31
C PRO A 171 13.25 3.26 -38.00
N ARG A 172 14.45 2.72 -37.81
CA ARG A 172 15.31 2.99 -36.64
C ARG A 172 16.54 3.76 -37.06
N VAL A 173 17.06 4.56 -36.15
CA VAL A 173 18.25 5.38 -36.30
C VAL A 173 19.21 5.17 -35.15
N ALA A 174 20.52 5.27 -35.42
CA ALA A 174 21.53 5.16 -34.39
C ALA A 174 21.46 6.35 -33.42
N SER A 175 21.62 6.07 -32.10
CA SER A 175 21.67 7.07 -31.07
C SER A 175 22.72 6.72 -29.99
N ALA A 176 22.90 7.59 -29.00
CA ALA A 176 23.77 7.33 -27.86
C ALA A 176 23.30 6.17 -26.96
N LEU A 177 22.03 5.74 -27.08
CA LEU A 177 21.42 4.61 -26.35
C LEU A 177 21.21 3.36 -27.21
N GLY A 178 21.86 3.29 -28.39
CA GLY A 178 21.64 2.27 -29.38
C GLY A 178 20.63 2.71 -30.47
N GLU A 179 20.04 1.76 -31.15
CA GLU A 179 19.03 2.07 -32.18
C GLU A 179 17.70 2.46 -31.56
N ILE A 180 17.19 3.63 -31.91
CA ILE A 180 15.90 4.15 -31.48
C ILE A 180 14.99 4.40 -32.69
N PRO A 181 13.64 4.48 -32.50
CA PRO A 181 12.74 4.83 -33.59
C PRO A 181 13.08 6.19 -34.22
N GLN A 182 12.98 6.31 -35.51
CA GLN A 182 13.22 7.57 -36.23
C GLN A 182 12.25 8.65 -35.73
N GLY A 183 12.75 9.86 -35.53
CA GLY A 183 11.96 10.98 -34.99
C GLY A 183 11.82 11.02 -33.49
N TRP A 184 12.30 9.97 -32.78
CA TRP A 184 12.39 10.02 -31.32
C TRP A 184 13.69 10.71 -30.88
N GLU A 185 13.68 11.33 -29.71
CA GLU A 185 14.81 12.11 -29.20
C GLU A 185 15.37 11.50 -27.91
N VAL A 186 16.70 11.48 -27.79
CA VAL A 186 17.37 11.17 -26.52
C VAL A 186 17.58 12.48 -25.77
N LYS A 187 16.96 12.60 -24.60
CA LYS A 187 17.09 13.75 -23.69
C LYS A 187 17.65 13.33 -22.34
N LYS A 188 18.11 14.28 -21.56
CA LYS A 188 18.36 14.05 -20.13
C LYS A 188 17.07 14.27 -19.37
N LEU A 189 16.87 13.51 -18.26
CA LEU A 189 15.70 13.70 -17.41
C LEU A 189 15.54 15.16 -16.97
N GLY A 190 16.66 15.85 -16.65
CA GLY A 190 16.65 17.26 -16.28
C GLY A 190 16.17 18.22 -17.36
N ASP A 191 16.16 17.81 -18.64
CA ASP A 191 15.62 18.61 -19.73
C ASP A 191 14.09 18.63 -19.73
N ILE A 192 13.46 17.55 -19.20
CA ILE A 192 12.01 17.36 -19.18
C ILE A 192 11.38 17.40 -17.79
N ALA A 193 12.20 17.35 -16.73
CA ALA A 193 11.74 17.36 -15.34
C ALA A 193 12.66 18.23 -14.45
N GLU A 194 12.12 18.63 -13.31
CA GLU A 194 12.86 19.40 -12.30
C GLU A 194 12.51 18.95 -10.88
N GLU A 195 13.44 19.13 -9.94
CA GLU A 195 13.19 18.96 -8.50
C GLU A 195 12.54 20.22 -7.92
N MET A 196 11.45 20.06 -7.23
CA MET A 196 10.76 21.11 -6.50
C MET A 196 11.22 21.16 -5.05
N ARG A 197 11.80 22.28 -4.61
CA ARG A 197 12.31 22.48 -3.24
C ARG A 197 11.52 23.56 -2.51
N ARG A 198 10.22 23.35 -2.33
CA ARG A 198 9.37 24.25 -1.53
C ARG A 198 9.50 23.89 -0.06
N ASN A 199 10.46 24.53 0.61
CA ASN A 199 10.77 24.25 2.02
C ASN A 199 9.71 24.84 2.95
N VAL A 200 9.24 24.04 3.90
CA VAL A 200 8.37 24.45 5.01
C VAL A 200 9.14 24.23 6.31
N PRO A 201 9.40 25.28 7.10
CA PRO A 201 10.18 25.21 8.33
C PRO A 201 9.43 24.40 9.40
N LYS A 202 10.19 23.85 10.37
CA LYS A 202 9.62 23.23 11.56
C LYS A 202 8.76 24.23 12.33
N GLY A 203 7.67 23.76 12.95
CA GLY A 203 6.78 24.56 13.77
C GLY A 203 5.33 24.17 13.61
N LYS A 204 4.45 24.94 14.24
CA LYS A 204 3.00 24.79 14.10
C LYS A 204 2.56 25.27 12.72
N LEU A 205 1.61 24.56 12.13
CA LEU A 205 0.94 24.94 10.89
C LEU A 205 -0.30 25.79 11.23
N GLU A 206 -0.62 26.71 10.36
CA GLU A 206 -1.85 27.53 10.47
C GLU A 206 -3.09 26.65 10.35
N GLU A 207 -3.04 25.66 9.45
CA GLU A 207 -4.11 24.67 9.24
C GLU A 207 -3.54 23.26 9.21
N PRO A 208 -4.35 22.24 9.64
CA PRO A 208 -3.98 20.86 9.49
C PRO A 208 -3.69 20.50 8.03
N SER A 209 -2.55 19.91 7.76
CA SER A 209 -2.13 19.57 6.38
C SER A 209 -1.87 18.07 6.21
N PRO A 210 -2.22 17.50 5.05
CA PRO A 210 -1.83 16.13 4.73
C PRO A 210 -0.30 16.00 4.69
N TYR A 211 0.21 14.93 5.31
CA TYR A 211 1.64 14.65 5.37
C TYR A 211 1.97 13.25 4.87
N ILE A 212 2.97 13.16 4.01
CA ILE A 212 3.50 11.92 3.45
C ILE A 212 4.93 11.73 3.93
N GLY A 213 5.13 10.80 4.88
CA GLY A 213 6.45 10.28 5.24
C GLY A 213 6.89 9.19 4.26
N LEU A 214 8.18 8.80 4.33
CA LEU A 214 8.69 7.69 3.52
C LEU A 214 7.98 6.36 3.84
N GLU A 215 7.45 6.20 5.05
CA GLU A 215 6.66 5.05 5.48
C GLU A 215 5.34 4.90 4.73
N HIS A 216 4.75 6.01 4.31
CA HIS A 216 3.49 6.05 3.55
C HIS A 216 3.67 5.72 2.07
N ILE A 217 4.87 5.99 1.51
CA ILE A 217 5.16 5.68 0.10
C ILE A 217 5.36 4.16 -0.04
N PRO A 218 4.48 3.46 -0.78
CA PRO A 218 4.56 2.02 -0.93
C PRO A 218 5.79 1.64 -1.78
N ARG A 219 6.23 0.39 -1.63
CA ARG A 219 7.31 -0.15 -2.46
C ARG A 219 6.75 -0.62 -3.80
N ARG A 220 7.39 -0.24 -4.89
CA ARG A 220 7.04 -0.68 -6.26
C ARG A 220 5.59 -0.41 -6.65
N ALA A 221 5.01 0.70 -6.15
CA ALA A 221 3.64 1.10 -6.46
C ALA A 221 3.55 2.62 -6.58
N LEU A 222 2.86 3.09 -7.62
CA LEU A 222 2.62 4.52 -7.86
C LEU A 222 1.46 5.07 -7.03
N ALA A 223 0.47 4.22 -6.75
CA ALA A 223 -0.71 4.61 -6.00
C ALA A 223 -0.37 4.78 -4.51
N LEU A 224 -0.55 5.99 -3.99
CA LEU A 224 -0.31 6.35 -2.61
C LEU A 224 -1.65 6.32 -1.86
N ASP A 225 -1.88 5.26 -1.08
CA ASP A 225 -3.15 5.02 -0.36
C ASP A 225 -3.06 5.23 1.15
N ALA A 226 -1.93 5.75 1.65
CA ALA A 226 -1.72 6.03 3.07
C ALA A 226 -1.06 7.40 3.26
N TRP A 227 -1.55 8.16 4.21
CA TRP A 227 -1.01 9.43 4.67
C TRP A 227 -1.56 9.76 6.05
N GLU A 228 -0.99 10.76 6.69
CA GLU A 228 -1.51 11.31 7.95
C GLU A 228 -1.84 12.80 7.80
N THR A 229 -2.56 13.35 8.77
CA THR A 229 -2.78 14.79 8.88
C THR A 229 -1.95 15.29 10.06
N THR A 230 -1.19 16.36 9.84
CA THR A 230 -0.35 16.97 10.88
C THR A 230 -0.72 18.43 11.10
N THR A 231 -0.58 18.86 12.34
CA THR A 231 -0.76 20.26 12.77
C THR A 231 0.57 20.90 13.20
N GLU A 232 1.63 20.09 13.32
CA GLU A 232 2.94 20.53 13.74
C GLU A 232 4.06 19.72 13.08
N LEU A 233 5.13 20.39 12.71
CA LEU A 233 6.29 19.80 12.07
C LEU A 233 7.47 19.74 13.03
N GLY A 234 7.91 18.55 13.40
CA GLY A 234 9.10 18.33 14.24
C GLY A 234 10.43 18.64 13.55
N SER A 235 10.45 18.79 12.21
CA SER A 235 11.60 19.16 11.39
C SER A 235 11.13 19.78 10.08
N ASN A 236 12.04 20.44 9.35
CA ASN A 236 11.74 20.99 8.03
C ASN A 236 11.20 19.92 7.08
N LYS A 237 10.20 20.28 6.29
CA LYS A 237 9.51 19.45 5.32
C LYS A 237 9.53 20.10 3.94
N LEU A 238 9.03 19.38 2.93
CA LEU A 238 8.82 19.92 1.59
C LEU A 238 7.32 19.95 1.30
N GLU A 239 6.87 21.00 0.65
CA GLU A 239 5.55 21.07 0.03
C GLU A 239 5.57 20.38 -1.32
N PHE A 240 4.52 19.62 -1.60
CA PHE A 240 4.26 19.04 -2.91
C PHE A 240 2.85 19.40 -3.41
N ARG A 241 2.67 19.36 -4.71
CA ARG A 241 1.40 19.58 -5.38
C ARG A 241 0.85 18.29 -6.00
N LYS A 242 -0.47 18.25 -6.14
CA LYS A 242 -1.15 17.14 -6.83
C LYS A 242 -0.53 16.87 -8.20
N GLY A 243 -0.30 15.61 -8.50
CA GLY A 243 0.31 15.16 -9.75
C GLY A 243 1.85 15.13 -9.72
N GLU A 244 2.52 15.79 -8.78
CA GLU A 244 3.98 15.68 -8.68
C GLU A 244 4.40 14.28 -8.23
N VAL A 245 5.58 13.85 -8.68
CA VAL A 245 6.12 12.53 -8.35
C VAL A 245 6.96 12.64 -7.09
N LEU A 246 6.66 11.80 -6.11
CA LEU A 246 7.36 11.70 -4.84
C LEU A 246 8.33 10.52 -4.90
N PHE A 247 9.63 10.80 -4.97
CA PHE A 247 10.68 9.79 -5.01
C PHE A 247 11.40 9.71 -3.67
N GLY A 248 11.37 8.55 -3.01
CA GLY A 248 12.05 8.31 -1.74
C GLY A 248 13.57 8.35 -1.89
N LYS A 249 14.22 9.37 -1.32
CA LYS A 249 15.66 9.62 -1.42
C LYS A 249 16.49 8.56 -0.71
N ILE A 250 16.07 8.11 0.49
CA ILE A 250 16.82 7.15 1.32
C ILE A 250 16.57 5.72 0.83
N ARG A 251 17.68 4.96 0.69
CA ARG A 251 17.68 3.56 0.26
C ARG A 251 16.82 3.37 -0.99
N PRO A 252 17.19 4.01 -2.11
CA PRO A 252 16.37 4.04 -3.33
C PRO A 252 16.00 2.64 -3.84
N TYR A 253 16.80 1.61 -3.51
CA TYR A 253 16.48 0.21 -3.80
C TYR A 253 15.15 -0.29 -3.17
N PHE A 254 14.58 0.44 -2.23
CA PHE A 254 13.21 0.15 -1.77
C PHE A 254 12.15 0.50 -2.81
N HIS A 255 12.52 1.17 -3.87
CA HIS A 255 11.66 1.55 -4.98
C HIS A 255 10.39 2.27 -4.51
N LYS A 256 10.58 3.32 -3.74
CA LYS A 256 9.49 4.16 -3.21
C LYS A 256 9.27 5.35 -4.12
N VAL A 257 8.32 5.20 -5.03
CA VAL A 257 7.94 6.23 -6.01
C VAL A 257 6.43 6.25 -6.12
N SER A 258 5.81 7.42 -5.90
CA SER A 258 4.36 7.58 -5.98
C SER A 258 3.97 8.91 -6.63
N VAL A 259 2.79 8.97 -7.21
CA VAL A 259 2.19 10.23 -7.71
C VAL A 259 1.32 10.82 -6.61
N ALA A 260 1.53 12.08 -6.31
CA ALA A 260 0.79 12.81 -5.28
C ALA A 260 -0.71 12.94 -5.66
N PRO A 261 -1.64 12.43 -4.83
CA PRO A 261 -3.07 12.49 -5.15
C PRO A 261 -3.73 13.82 -4.76
N PHE A 262 -3.05 14.66 -3.97
CA PHE A 262 -3.50 15.96 -3.46
C PHE A 262 -2.28 16.87 -3.20
N ASP A 263 -2.52 18.11 -2.79
CA ASP A 263 -1.49 19.03 -2.28
C ASP A 263 -1.19 18.74 -0.81
N GLY A 264 0.08 18.83 -0.38
CA GLY A 264 0.43 18.55 1.00
C GLY A 264 1.92 18.66 1.28
N LEU A 265 2.33 18.06 2.39
CA LEU A 265 3.70 18.09 2.90
C LEU A 265 4.32 16.69 2.84
N CYS A 266 5.61 16.61 2.56
CA CYS A 266 6.34 15.35 2.60
C CYS A 266 7.67 15.46 3.36
N SER A 267 8.25 14.31 3.67
CA SER A 267 9.57 14.23 4.28
C SER A 267 10.63 14.96 3.43
N ALA A 268 11.57 15.65 4.06
CA ALA A 268 12.75 16.23 3.40
C ALA A 268 13.66 15.16 2.72
N ASP A 269 13.46 13.89 3.07
CA ASP A 269 14.10 12.74 2.41
C ASP A 269 13.33 12.25 1.17
N THR A 270 12.46 13.11 0.61
CA THR A 270 11.76 12.90 -0.67
C THR A 270 12.34 13.86 -1.71
N ILE A 271 12.51 13.40 -2.96
CA ILE A 271 12.71 14.26 -4.13
C ILE A 271 11.31 14.46 -4.72
N VAL A 272 10.84 15.71 -4.74
CA VAL A 272 9.58 16.08 -5.38
C VAL A 272 9.89 16.45 -6.82
N ILE A 273 9.37 15.69 -7.79
CA ILE A 273 9.70 15.82 -9.20
C ILE A 273 8.47 16.32 -9.97
N ARG A 274 8.66 17.37 -10.77
CA ARG A 274 7.66 17.92 -11.65
C ARG A 274 8.13 17.87 -13.10
N ALA A 275 7.25 17.50 -14.02
CA ALA A 275 7.51 17.65 -15.45
C ALA A 275 7.56 19.14 -15.81
N ARG A 276 8.51 19.54 -16.66
CA ARG A 276 8.65 20.93 -17.11
C ARG A 276 7.51 21.37 -18.03
N GLN A 277 7.03 20.41 -18.83
CA GLN A 277 5.93 20.61 -19.78
C GLN A 277 4.89 19.49 -19.60
N PRO A 278 3.59 19.79 -19.75
CA PRO A 278 2.52 18.80 -19.58
C PRO A 278 2.68 17.57 -20.48
N GLU A 279 3.15 17.72 -21.70
CA GLU A 279 3.37 16.63 -22.67
C GLU A 279 4.44 15.64 -22.21
N HIS A 280 5.40 16.05 -21.37
CA HIS A 280 6.41 15.19 -20.81
C HIS A 280 5.98 14.43 -19.56
N TYR A 281 4.81 14.78 -18.98
CA TYR A 281 4.38 14.26 -17.69
C TYR A 281 4.35 12.73 -17.64
N ALA A 282 3.72 12.09 -18.64
CA ALA A 282 3.61 10.63 -18.70
C ALA A 282 4.98 9.96 -18.79
N CYS A 283 5.88 10.52 -19.61
CA CYS A 283 7.24 10.01 -19.74
C CYS A 283 8.04 10.17 -18.45
N VAL A 284 7.88 11.30 -17.73
CA VAL A 284 8.54 11.54 -16.44
C VAL A 284 8.05 10.54 -15.40
N VAL A 285 6.72 10.36 -15.24
CA VAL A 285 6.15 9.39 -14.29
C VAL A 285 6.65 7.97 -14.59
N ALA A 286 6.58 7.56 -15.84
CA ALA A 286 6.97 6.21 -16.25
C ALA A 286 8.48 5.97 -16.08
N CYS A 287 9.32 6.92 -16.50
CA CYS A 287 10.77 6.85 -16.37
C CYS A 287 11.19 6.76 -14.90
N VAL A 288 10.74 7.71 -14.06
CA VAL A 288 11.15 7.81 -12.64
C VAL A 288 10.69 6.60 -11.82
N SER A 289 9.61 5.93 -12.25
CA SER A 289 9.11 4.70 -11.63
C SER A 289 9.65 3.41 -12.26
N SER A 290 10.49 3.50 -13.27
CA SER A 290 11.08 2.33 -13.94
C SER A 290 12.15 1.63 -13.06
N ASP A 291 12.33 0.33 -13.29
CA ASP A 291 13.37 -0.45 -12.59
C ASP A 291 14.77 0.08 -12.93
N ASP A 292 15.01 0.48 -14.18
CA ASP A 292 16.31 0.99 -14.64
C ASP A 292 16.67 2.32 -13.96
N PHE A 293 15.72 3.26 -13.84
CA PHE A 293 15.95 4.50 -13.13
C PHE A 293 16.23 4.28 -11.64
N VAL A 294 15.49 3.39 -11.01
CA VAL A 294 15.69 3.06 -9.59
C VAL A 294 17.01 2.30 -9.37
N ALA A 295 17.42 1.45 -10.32
CA ALA A 295 18.74 0.81 -10.29
C ALA A 295 19.86 1.84 -10.38
N GLU A 296 19.78 2.81 -11.29
CA GLU A 296 20.73 3.93 -11.40
C GLU A 296 20.75 4.78 -10.12
N ALA A 297 19.58 5.11 -9.57
CA ALA A 297 19.47 5.84 -8.31
C ALA A 297 20.11 5.07 -7.15
N SER A 298 20.07 3.75 -7.17
CA SER A 298 20.67 2.89 -6.15
C SER A 298 22.18 2.77 -6.31
N ALA A 299 22.66 2.64 -7.55
CA ALA A 299 24.08 2.54 -7.88
C ALA A 299 24.85 3.84 -7.58
N THR A 300 24.18 4.99 -7.80
CA THR A 300 24.78 6.33 -7.62
C THR A 300 24.51 6.94 -6.24
N ALA A 301 23.81 6.22 -5.35
CA ALA A 301 23.45 6.71 -4.02
C ALA A 301 24.70 6.82 -3.11
N ASN A 302 24.78 7.92 -2.36
CA ASN A 302 25.87 8.19 -1.44
C ASN A 302 25.54 7.79 0.01
N GLY A 303 26.49 7.21 0.72
CA GLY A 303 26.42 6.85 2.13
C GLY A 303 26.33 5.34 2.37
N ALA A 304 27.17 4.81 3.27
CA ALA A 304 27.29 3.38 3.51
C ALA A 304 26.08 2.77 4.24
N LYS A 305 25.61 3.42 5.32
CA LYS A 305 24.52 2.89 6.17
C LYS A 305 23.11 3.28 5.68
N MET A 306 23.00 4.49 5.17
CA MET A 306 21.74 5.07 4.64
C MET A 306 22.01 5.77 3.31
N PRO A 307 22.20 5.01 2.21
CA PRO A 307 22.48 5.58 0.90
C PRO A 307 21.34 6.50 0.47
N ARG A 308 21.71 7.69 -0.06
CA ARG A 308 20.76 8.71 -0.52
C ARG A 308 20.98 9.01 -1.99
N ALA A 309 19.90 8.97 -2.75
CA ALA A 309 19.86 9.45 -4.12
C ALA A 309 20.04 10.98 -4.17
N ASN A 310 20.66 11.47 -5.24
CA ASN A 310 20.89 12.89 -5.46
C ASN A 310 20.31 13.30 -6.82
N TRP A 311 19.43 14.32 -6.81
CA TRP A 311 18.81 14.83 -8.03
C TRP A 311 19.85 15.33 -9.06
N ASP A 312 20.95 15.97 -8.61
CA ASP A 312 21.99 16.45 -9.54
C ASP A 312 22.68 15.33 -10.33
N VAL A 313 22.63 14.11 -9.83
CA VAL A 313 23.06 12.90 -10.54
C VAL A 313 21.92 12.37 -11.39
N LEU A 314 20.73 12.18 -10.79
CA LEU A 314 19.58 11.56 -11.44
C LEU A 314 19.05 12.36 -12.63
N LYS A 315 19.11 13.69 -12.61
CA LYS A 315 18.73 14.54 -13.74
C LYS A 315 19.55 14.29 -15.02
N LYS A 316 20.71 13.61 -14.91
CA LYS A 316 21.55 13.22 -16.05
C LYS A 316 21.16 11.91 -16.69
N PHE A 317 20.20 11.19 -16.11
CA PHE A 317 19.66 9.95 -16.67
C PHE A 317 19.11 10.20 -18.08
N SER A 318 19.48 9.33 -19.03
CA SER A 318 19.05 9.48 -20.40
C SER A 318 17.68 8.81 -20.61
N VAL A 319 16.78 9.52 -21.24
CA VAL A 319 15.44 9.06 -21.57
C VAL A 319 15.19 9.21 -23.08
N VAL A 320 14.46 8.28 -23.64
CA VAL A 320 14.01 8.37 -25.03
C VAL A 320 12.60 8.95 -25.02
N ILE A 321 12.37 10.01 -25.77
CA ILE A 321 11.09 10.72 -25.83
C ILE A 321 10.48 10.51 -27.21
N PRO A 322 9.25 9.98 -27.29
CA PRO A 322 8.53 9.85 -28.55
C PRO A 322 8.06 11.22 -29.03
N THR A 323 7.74 11.31 -30.32
CA THR A 323 7.16 12.51 -30.91
C THR A 323 5.83 12.18 -31.59
N GLY A 324 5.04 13.21 -31.85
CA GLY A 324 3.78 13.09 -32.58
C GLY A 324 2.75 12.18 -31.91
N GLU A 325 2.00 11.46 -32.72
CA GLU A 325 0.84 10.65 -32.29
C GLU A 325 1.18 9.59 -31.23
N VAL A 326 2.39 9.04 -31.24
CA VAL A 326 2.82 8.05 -30.24
C VAL A 326 2.95 8.70 -28.86
N ALA A 327 3.51 9.92 -28.79
CA ALA A 327 3.60 10.70 -27.54
C ALA A 327 2.21 11.00 -26.97
N ASP A 328 1.29 11.45 -27.85
CA ASP A 328 -0.08 11.81 -27.43
C ASP A 328 -0.86 10.59 -26.92
N LYS A 329 -0.77 9.46 -27.64
CA LYS A 329 -1.40 8.21 -27.23
C LYS A 329 -0.86 7.72 -25.88
N PHE A 330 0.47 7.74 -25.70
CA PHE A 330 1.08 7.33 -24.45
C PHE A 330 0.65 8.25 -23.30
N SER A 331 0.68 9.57 -23.51
CA SER A 331 0.27 10.56 -22.52
C SER A 331 -1.19 10.38 -22.10
N THR A 332 -2.09 10.13 -23.04
CA THR A 332 -3.51 9.87 -22.75
C THR A 332 -3.68 8.60 -21.92
N LEU A 333 -3.05 7.49 -22.32
CA LEU A 333 -3.18 6.22 -21.60
C LEU A 333 -2.64 6.30 -20.16
N ILE A 334 -1.49 6.94 -19.96
CA ILE A 334 -0.92 7.10 -18.60
C ILE A 334 -1.74 8.06 -17.76
N ALA A 335 -2.24 9.15 -18.33
CA ALA A 335 -3.11 10.10 -17.62
C ALA A 335 -4.40 9.41 -17.14
N ASP A 336 -5.04 8.59 -17.99
CA ASP A 336 -6.22 7.82 -17.64
C ASP A 336 -5.95 6.80 -16.52
N VAL A 337 -4.81 6.10 -16.59
CA VAL A 337 -4.39 5.17 -15.54
C VAL A 337 -4.22 5.90 -14.21
N ILE A 338 -3.52 7.04 -14.19
CA ILE A 338 -3.29 7.83 -12.97
C ILE A 338 -4.62 8.36 -12.41
N ALA A 339 -5.50 8.88 -13.26
CA ALA A 339 -6.81 9.39 -12.86
C ALA A 339 -7.67 8.28 -12.22
N GLN A 340 -7.72 7.09 -12.84
CA GLN A 340 -8.43 5.95 -12.28
C GLN A 340 -7.82 5.47 -10.95
N GLN A 341 -6.49 5.42 -10.84
CA GLN A 341 -5.84 5.08 -9.57
C GLN A 341 -6.18 6.07 -8.46
N GLN A 342 -6.14 7.37 -8.74
CA GLN A 342 -6.50 8.40 -7.77
C GLN A 342 -7.97 8.27 -7.32
N ALA A 343 -8.89 8.04 -8.25
CA ALA A 343 -10.30 7.80 -7.90
C ALA A 343 -10.46 6.58 -6.99
N LEU A 344 -9.79 5.47 -7.29
CA LEU A 344 -9.82 4.25 -6.49
C LEU A 344 -9.18 4.46 -5.10
N ILE A 345 -8.11 5.25 -4.98
CA ILE A 345 -7.49 5.60 -3.70
C ILE A 345 -8.51 6.31 -2.80
N PHE A 346 -9.17 7.35 -3.29
CA PHE A 346 -10.18 8.09 -2.50
C PHE A 346 -11.41 7.21 -2.20
N GLN A 347 -11.81 6.35 -3.12
CA GLN A 347 -12.87 5.36 -2.86
C GLN A 347 -12.48 4.42 -1.71
N ILE A 348 -11.26 3.89 -1.70
CA ILE A 348 -10.75 3.03 -0.63
C ILE A 348 -10.75 3.77 0.71
N GLN A 349 -10.28 5.02 0.75
CA GLN A 349 -10.28 5.83 1.96
C GLN A 349 -11.70 6.06 2.49
N ASN A 350 -12.64 6.38 1.61
CA ASN A 350 -14.04 6.58 1.99
C ASN A 350 -14.68 5.27 2.50
N LEU A 351 -14.44 4.15 1.82
CA LEU A 351 -14.93 2.83 2.25
C LEU A 351 -14.36 2.43 3.62
N ARG A 352 -13.05 2.62 3.84
CA ARG A 352 -12.41 2.37 5.14
C ARG A 352 -13.03 3.22 6.24
N ARG A 353 -13.15 4.53 6.01
CA ARG A 353 -13.74 5.47 6.97
C ARG A 353 -15.18 5.10 7.30
N THR A 354 -16.00 4.80 6.30
CA THR A 354 -17.41 4.43 6.50
C THR A 354 -17.53 3.12 7.28
N ARG A 355 -16.78 2.09 6.90
CA ARG A 355 -16.74 0.82 7.61
C ARG A 355 -16.33 1.01 9.08
N ASP A 356 -15.28 1.78 9.34
CA ASP A 356 -14.75 1.98 10.69
C ASP A 356 -15.70 2.81 11.57
N LEU A 357 -16.50 3.71 10.99
CA LEU A 357 -17.57 4.43 11.67
C LEU A 357 -18.81 3.55 11.91
N LEU A 358 -19.13 2.64 11.00
CA LEU A 358 -20.25 1.71 11.12
C LEU A 358 -19.98 0.64 12.18
N LEU A 359 -18.77 0.12 12.27
CA LEU A 359 -18.39 -1.00 13.13
C LEU A 359 -18.87 -0.83 14.59
N PRO A 360 -18.52 0.25 15.33
CA PRO A 360 -18.97 0.41 16.72
C PRO A 360 -20.49 0.57 16.84
N ARG A 361 -21.15 1.22 15.88
CA ARG A 361 -22.60 1.43 15.88
C ARG A 361 -23.39 0.14 15.64
N LEU A 362 -22.87 -0.72 14.76
CA LEU A 362 -23.44 -2.04 14.50
C LEU A 362 -23.23 -2.98 15.70
N LEU A 363 -22.04 -2.96 16.31
CA LEU A 363 -21.74 -3.81 17.46
C LEU A 363 -22.51 -3.40 18.71
N SER A 364 -22.78 -2.10 18.91
CA SER A 364 -23.57 -1.59 20.04
C SER A 364 -25.08 -1.65 19.85
N GLY A 365 -25.57 -2.02 18.66
CA GLY A 365 -27.00 -2.04 18.33
C GLY A 365 -27.59 -0.63 18.10
N GLN A 366 -26.77 0.43 17.99
CA GLN A 366 -27.24 1.78 17.64
C GLN A 366 -27.87 1.83 16.24
N ILE A 367 -27.42 0.95 15.37
CA ILE A 367 -28.02 0.74 14.04
C ILE A 367 -28.81 -0.56 14.10
N ASN A 368 -30.12 -0.46 13.92
CA ASN A 368 -30.98 -1.63 13.82
C ASN A 368 -30.85 -2.26 12.42
N VAL A 369 -30.11 -3.36 12.34
CA VAL A 369 -29.88 -4.07 11.07
C VAL A 369 -31.12 -4.83 10.58
N GLU A 370 -32.13 -5.06 11.43
CA GLU A 370 -33.38 -5.68 11.00
C GLU A 370 -34.19 -4.73 10.12
N ALA A 371 -34.21 -3.44 10.47
CA ALA A 371 -34.92 -2.43 9.69
C ALA A 371 -34.29 -2.13 8.32
N ILE A 372 -33.01 -2.49 8.09
CA ILE A 372 -32.34 -2.28 6.81
C ILE A 372 -32.74 -3.33 5.77
N ALA A 373 -33.24 -4.49 6.20
CA ALA A 373 -33.60 -5.58 5.29
C ALA A 373 -34.98 -5.38 4.62
N ASP A 374 -35.79 -4.45 5.14
CA ASP A 374 -37.14 -4.18 4.65
C ASP A 374 -37.23 -2.93 3.77
N ALA A 375 -36.06 -2.28 3.48
CA ALA A 375 -35.92 -1.12 2.63
C ALA A 375 -35.23 -1.46 1.30
#